data_0132c3d91f18a2f2c9f8d50eea625a95
#
_entry.id   0132c3d91f18a2f2c9f8d50eea625a95
#
_cell.length_a   1.000
_cell.length_b   1.000
_cell.length_c   1.000
_cell.angle_alpha   90.00
_cell.angle_beta   90.00
_cell.angle_gamma   90.00
#
_symmetry.space_group_name_H-M   'P 1'
#
loop_
_entity.id
_entity.type
_entity.pdbx_description
1 polymer ?
#
loop_
_entity_poly.entity_id
_entity_poly.type
_entity_poly.pdbx_seq_one_letter_code
_entity_poly.pdbx_strand_id
1 'polypeptide(L)'
;MKLLFSANTSDFKYVTPDNVVEVSDSAFKGRDAVKEISIGGGVTEFECDSIQNCSGLEILRLSSRVKKIVRFRWDYGCYVSDNNLSNLKKIEVDAGNAKYESYNNELFTKGRKRAILLPYGSKNIIIPKETEEFYGGITLNKFEKIEVEKGNKYFTVKDNVVYDKDVTNIMVFPTYKTTYTLPATLKEFPAMTFRYVEDYLDWAGTAEITKADMNLSCVKVAKGNKYFKAVDGVLYAKKTGQLEYYPPAKKGSYKILKGTKTVNDNAFVYTRYLTELTVPRSVKSIVISPRDSASLKKVKVSKKCKVTKMTKREGAGVKIVRVG
;
A
#
# COMPACT_ATOMS: atom_id res chain seq x y z
N MET A 1 -10.21 13.41 -28.56
CA MET A 1 -8.93 14.02 -28.16
C MET A 1 -8.47 13.36 -26.87
N LYS A 2 -7.18 13.17 -26.69
CA LYS A 2 -6.59 12.69 -25.45
C LYS A 2 -6.08 13.89 -24.63
N LEU A 3 -6.42 13.96 -23.34
CA LEU A 3 -5.84 14.91 -22.42
C LEU A 3 -4.47 14.38 -21.97
N LEU A 4 -3.40 15.00 -22.42
CA LEU A 4 -2.04 14.61 -22.06
C LEU A 4 -1.56 15.33 -20.80
N PHE A 5 -2.02 16.57 -20.61
CA PHE A 5 -1.58 17.43 -19.52
C PHE A 5 -2.63 18.53 -19.27
N SER A 6 -3.00 18.76 -18.02
CA SER A 6 -3.84 19.89 -17.64
C SER A 6 -2.97 21.13 -17.41
N ALA A 7 -3.43 22.30 -17.84
CA ALA A 7 -2.76 23.56 -17.52
C ALA A 7 -2.63 23.74 -16.00
N ASN A 8 -1.60 24.48 -15.57
CA ASN A 8 -1.45 24.86 -14.18
C ASN A 8 -2.42 26.00 -13.92
N THR A 9 -3.65 25.67 -13.52
CA THR A 9 -4.65 26.67 -13.17
C THR A 9 -4.60 26.93 -11.68
N SER A 10 -4.77 28.17 -11.29
CA SER A 10 -5.03 28.55 -9.89
C SER A 10 -6.41 28.10 -9.39
N ASP A 11 -7.19 27.49 -10.29
CA ASP A 11 -8.55 27.07 -10.00
C ASP A 11 -8.55 25.81 -9.14
N PHE A 12 -9.29 25.87 -8.05
CA PHE A 12 -9.48 24.74 -7.15
C PHE A 12 -10.29 23.60 -7.77
N LYS A 13 -10.91 23.84 -8.93
CA LYS A 13 -11.77 22.89 -9.63
C LYS A 13 -11.38 22.79 -11.10
N TYR A 14 -11.26 21.56 -11.57
CA TYR A 14 -10.99 21.25 -12.96
C TYR A 14 -12.10 20.36 -13.55
N VAL A 15 -12.57 20.69 -14.74
CA VAL A 15 -13.52 19.88 -15.51
C VAL A 15 -12.87 19.55 -16.85
N THR A 16 -12.81 18.26 -17.21
CA THR A 16 -12.29 17.88 -18.53
C THR A 16 -13.23 18.40 -19.63
N PRO A 17 -12.68 19.00 -20.71
CA PRO A 17 -13.49 19.45 -21.84
C PRO A 17 -14.26 18.30 -22.52
N ASP A 18 -15.42 18.60 -23.10
CA ASP A 18 -16.32 17.59 -23.69
C ASP A 18 -15.74 16.84 -24.89
N ASN A 19 -14.76 17.44 -25.59
CA ASN A 19 -14.06 16.81 -26.71
C ASN A 19 -12.91 15.88 -26.28
N VAL A 20 -12.65 15.75 -24.97
CA VAL A 20 -11.67 14.81 -24.41
C VAL A 20 -12.33 13.45 -24.25
N VAL A 21 -11.76 12.42 -24.86
CA VAL A 21 -12.27 11.03 -24.81
C VAL A 21 -11.41 10.12 -23.91
N GLU A 22 -10.17 10.51 -23.68
CA GLU A 22 -9.21 9.76 -22.86
C GLU A 22 -8.39 10.73 -22.00
N VAL A 23 -8.14 10.36 -20.76
CA VAL A 23 -7.26 11.07 -19.82
C VAL A 23 -6.03 10.21 -19.59
N SER A 24 -4.85 10.75 -19.90
CA SER A 24 -3.59 10.01 -19.76
C SER A 24 -3.10 9.87 -18.32
N ASP A 25 -2.17 8.96 -18.13
CA ASP A 25 -1.53 8.61 -16.87
C ASP A 25 -0.85 9.76 -16.10
N SER A 26 -0.60 10.88 -16.75
CA SER A 26 0.08 12.04 -16.14
C SER A 26 -0.72 13.34 -16.23
N ALA A 27 -1.99 13.28 -16.68
CA ALA A 27 -2.75 14.48 -17.04
C ALA A 27 -2.90 15.50 -15.92
N PHE A 28 -3.03 15.05 -14.67
CA PHE A 28 -3.16 15.92 -13.49
C PHE A 28 -2.01 15.74 -12.49
N LYS A 29 -0.99 15.00 -12.85
CA LYS A 29 0.10 14.65 -11.92
C LYS A 29 0.71 15.88 -11.24
N GLY A 30 0.75 15.88 -9.90
CA GLY A 30 1.35 16.94 -9.09
C GLY A 30 0.53 18.24 -9.04
N ARG A 31 -0.76 18.19 -9.33
CA ARG A 31 -1.67 19.36 -9.23
C ARG A 31 -2.16 19.55 -7.80
N ASP A 32 -1.30 19.97 -6.90
CA ASP A 32 -1.59 20.07 -5.47
C ASP A 32 -2.62 21.15 -5.10
N ALA A 33 -2.79 22.18 -5.95
CA ALA A 33 -3.78 23.23 -5.73
C ALA A 33 -5.21 22.77 -6.08
N VAL A 34 -5.37 21.76 -6.94
CA VAL A 34 -6.69 21.31 -7.39
C VAL A 34 -7.37 20.49 -6.29
N LYS A 35 -8.56 20.92 -5.90
CA LYS A 35 -9.38 20.26 -4.87
C LYS A 35 -10.47 19.37 -5.44
N GLU A 36 -10.91 19.64 -6.66
CA GLU A 36 -11.97 18.90 -7.33
C GLU A 36 -11.57 18.63 -8.78
N ILE A 37 -11.67 17.37 -9.21
CA ILE A 37 -11.52 16.97 -10.60
C ILE A 37 -12.83 16.31 -11.04
N SER A 38 -13.42 16.85 -12.13
CA SER A 38 -14.60 16.29 -12.78
C SER A 38 -14.21 15.75 -14.16
N ILE A 39 -14.37 14.44 -14.33
CA ILE A 39 -14.17 13.74 -15.60
C ILE A 39 -15.46 13.87 -16.40
N GLY A 40 -15.43 14.71 -17.45
CA GLY A 40 -16.59 15.13 -18.23
C GLY A 40 -17.18 14.08 -19.16
N GLY A 41 -18.26 14.47 -19.84
CA GLY A 41 -19.09 13.59 -20.65
C GLY A 41 -18.45 13.04 -21.91
N GLY A 42 -17.32 13.57 -22.37
CA GLY A 42 -16.55 13.02 -23.49
C GLY A 42 -15.71 11.79 -23.13
N VAL A 43 -15.29 11.67 -21.87
CA VAL A 43 -14.28 10.68 -21.43
C VAL A 43 -14.90 9.29 -21.29
N THR A 44 -14.34 8.32 -21.98
CA THR A 44 -14.74 6.90 -21.90
C THR A 44 -13.72 6.04 -21.16
N GLU A 45 -12.46 6.46 -21.13
CA GLU A 45 -11.38 5.78 -20.41
C GLU A 45 -10.65 6.75 -19.49
N PHE A 46 -10.51 6.37 -18.22
CA PHE A 46 -9.84 7.15 -17.18
C PHE A 46 -8.70 6.35 -16.58
N GLU A 47 -7.50 6.89 -16.62
CA GLU A 47 -6.34 6.32 -15.98
C GLU A 47 -6.18 6.87 -14.55
N CYS A 48 -6.15 5.99 -13.54
CA CYS A 48 -6.02 6.40 -12.15
C CYS A 48 -4.71 7.11 -11.85
N ASP A 49 -3.64 6.76 -12.58
CA ASP A 49 -2.34 7.41 -12.41
C ASP A 49 -2.35 8.87 -12.90
N SER A 50 -3.39 9.28 -13.64
CA SER A 50 -3.58 10.67 -14.05
C SER A 50 -3.67 11.66 -12.88
N ILE A 51 -4.20 11.22 -11.75
CA ILE A 51 -4.36 12.02 -10.52
C ILE A 51 -3.24 11.78 -9.50
N GLN A 52 -2.16 11.14 -9.91
CA GLN A 52 -1.03 10.83 -9.05
C GLN A 52 -0.40 12.10 -8.47
N ASN A 53 -0.08 12.10 -7.18
CA ASN A 53 0.49 13.23 -6.46
C ASN A 53 -0.37 14.51 -6.46
N CYS A 54 -1.69 14.38 -6.62
CA CYS A 54 -2.63 15.48 -6.40
C CYS A 54 -2.97 15.58 -4.92
N SER A 55 -2.03 16.00 -4.10
CA SER A 55 -2.16 16.00 -2.62
C SER A 55 -3.31 16.85 -2.12
N GLY A 56 -3.71 17.88 -2.87
CA GLY A 56 -4.85 18.76 -2.55
C GLY A 56 -6.22 18.19 -2.92
N LEU A 57 -6.29 17.12 -3.74
CA LEU A 57 -7.55 16.61 -4.27
C LEU A 57 -8.44 16.06 -3.16
N GLU A 58 -9.66 16.60 -3.05
CA GLU A 58 -10.67 16.21 -2.07
C GLU A 58 -11.84 15.44 -2.70
N ILE A 59 -12.20 15.78 -3.94
CA ILE A 59 -13.35 15.23 -4.64
C ILE A 59 -12.98 14.82 -6.07
N LEU A 60 -13.29 13.56 -6.44
CA LEU A 60 -13.22 13.07 -7.80
C LEU A 60 -14.63 12.78 -8.31
N ARG A 61 -15.02 13.35 -9.47
CA ARG A 61 -16.29 13.07 -10.14
C ARG A 61 -16.08 12.35 -11.45
N LEU A 62 -16.83 11.29 -11.67
CA LEU A 62 -16.83 10.48 -12.90
C LEU A 62 -18.20 10.59 -13.60
N SER A 63 -18.19 10.93 -14.89
CA SER A 63 -19.40 11.02 -15.69
C SER A 63 -20.01 9.65 -16.00
N SER A 64 -21.24 9.65 -16.50
CA SER A 64 -21.94 8.46 -16.99
C SER A 64 -21.23 7.74 -18.16
N ARG A 65 -20.34 8.44 -18.85
CA ARG A 65 -19.64 7.94 -20.05
C ARG A 65 -18.37 7.15 -19.74
N VAL A 66 -17.82 7.24 -18.54
CA VAL A 66 -16.62 6.46 -18.15
C VAL A 66 -16.97 4.98 -18.15
N LYS A 67 -16.38 4.23 -19.10
CA LYS A 67 -16.61 2.78 -19.30
C LYS A 67 -15.47 1.94 -18.77
N LYS A 68 -14.27 2.53 -18.67
CA LYS A 68 -13.05 1.83 -18.27
C LYS A 68 -12.22 2.71 -17.34
N ILE A 69 -11.79 2.10 -16.25
CA ILE A 69 -10.85 2.69 -15.30
C ILE A 69 -9.63 1.77 -15.30
N VAL A 70 -8.48 2.32 -15.63
CA VAL A 70 -7.23 1.56 -15.80
C VAL A 70 -6.09 2.15 -14.99
N ARG A 71 -5.05 1.35 -14.82
CA ARG A 71 -3.74 1.75 -14.33
C ARG A 71 -2.67 1.17 -15.26
N PHE A 72 -1.73 1.99 -15.73
CA PHE A 72 -0.53 1.58 -16.51
C PHE A 72 -0.79 0.52 -17.59
N ARG A 73 -1.82 0.64 -18.41
CA ARG A 73 -2.13 -0.32 -19.49
C ARG A 73 -2.30 -1.79 -19.04
N TRP A 74 -2.25 -2.07 -17.76
CA TRP A 74 -2.48 -3.38 -17.17
C TRP A 74 -3.76 -3.34 -16.35
N ASP A 75 -4.56 -4.37 -16.42
CA ASP A 75 -5.87 -4.47 -15.72
C ASP A 75 -5.75 -4.66 -14.19
N TYR A 76 -4.80 -3.99 -13.54
CA TYR A 76 -4.47 -4.20 -12.12
C TYR A 76 -5.05 -3.18 -11.14
N GLY A 77 -6.06 -2.41 -11.51
CA GLY A 77 -6.78 -1.53 -10.58
C GLY A 77 -6.03 -0.30 -10.04
N CYS A 78 -6.79 0.55 -9.36
CA CYS A 78 -6.26 1.75 -8.72
C CYS A 78 -5.63 1.42 -7.38
N TYR A 79 -4.32 1.28 -7.30
CA TYR A 79 -3.59 1.30 -6.02
C TYR A 79 -3.41 2.75 -5.56
N VAL A 80 -4.32 3.23 -4.73
CA VAL A 80 -4.36 4.65 -4.34
C VAL A 80 -3.38 5.00 -3.25
N SER A 81 -2.87 4.03 -2.54
CA SER A 81 -1.87 4.26 -1.50
C SER A 81 -0.60 4.97 -2.01
N ASP A 82 -0.31 4.84 -3.30
CA ASP A 82 0.92 5.38 -3.91
C ASP A 82 0.73 6.76 -4.50
N ASN A 83 -0.50 7.26 -4.59
CA ASN A 83 -0.79 8.42 -5.40
C ASN A 83 -0.79 9.74 -4.60
N ASN A 84 -0.37 9.72 -3.33
CA ASN A 84 -0.39 10.90 -2.45
C ASN A 84 -1.75 11.64 -2.45
N LEU A 85 -2.85 10.86 -2.50
CA LEU A 85 -4.22 11.35 -2.45
C LEU A 85 -4.74 11.45 -1.01
N SER A 86 -3.89 11.94 -0.10
CA SER A 86 -4.16 11.96 1.34
C SER A 86 -5.42 12.73 1.74
N ASN A 87 -5.86 13.66 0.87
CA ASN A 87 -7.04 14.49 1.10
C ASN A 87 -8.27 14.01 0.32
N LEU A 88 -8.18 13.01 -0.54
CA LEU A 88 -9.34 12.49 -1.26
C LEU A 88 -10.33 11.86 -0.28
N LYS A 89 -11.50 12.49 -0.14
CA LYS A 89 -12.56 12.10 0.80
C LYS A 89 -13.79 11.57 0.10
N LYS A 90 -13.97 11.91 -1.18
CA LYS A 90 -15.22 11.66 -1.88
C LYS A 90 -15.00 11.31 -3.34
N ILE A 91 -15.63 10.24 -3.78
CA ILE A 91 -15.72 9.88 -5.19
C ILE A 91 -17.21 9.85 -5.54
N GLU A 92 -17.60 10.63 -6.55
CA GLU A 92 -18.96 10.68 -7.06
C GLU A 92 -19.00 10.12 -8.47
N VAL A 93 -19.90 9.18 -8.72
CA VAL A 93 -20.16 8.63 -10.04
C VAL A 93 -21.57 9.04 -10.45
N ASP A 94 -21.72 9.57 -11.65
CA ASP A 94 -23.01 9.91 -12.23
C ASP A 94 -23.95 8.70 -12.18
N ALA A 95 -25.20 8.90 -11.76
CA ALA A 95 -26.19 7.83 -11.57
C ALA A 95 -26.46 7.04 -12.86
N GLY A 96 -26.31 7.69 -14.04
CA GLY A 96 -26.44 7.06 -15.36
C GLY A 96 -25.25 6.20 -15.77
N ASN A 97 -24.17 6.11 -14.98
CA ASN A 97 -23.04 5.27 -15.32
C ASN A 97 -23.41 3.79 -15.25
N ALA A 98 -23.21 3.06 -16.37
CA ALA A 98 -23.57 1.65 -16.48
C ALA A 98 -22.54 0.67 -15.91
N LYS A 99 -21.31 1.13 -15.60
CA LYS A 99 -20.18 0.28 -15.19
C LYS A 99 -19.76 0.48 -13.75
N TYR A 100 -19.89 1.69 -13.24
CA TYR A 100 -19.43 2.09 -11.93
C TYR A 100 -20.50 2.80 -11.14
N GLU A 101 -20.35 2.79 -9.84
CA GLU A 101 -21.18 3.57 -8.91
C GLU A 101 -20.36 3.96 -7.68
N SER A 102 -20.76 5.05 -7.06
CA SER A 102 -20.27 5.40 -5.74
C SER A 102 -21.23 4.89 -4.66
N TYR A 103 -20.67 4.42 -3.59
CA TYR A 103 -21.39 4.05 -2.38
C TYR A 103 -20.59 4.55 -1.18
N ASN A 104 -21.23 5.34 -0.33
CA ASN A 104 -20.60 5.93 0.86
C ASN A 104 -19.25 6.64 0.57
N ASN A 105 -19.14 7.31 -0.59
CA ASN A 105 -17.95 8.00 -1.13
C ASN A 105 -16.85 7.10 -1.72
N GLU A 106 -16.96 5.79 -1.65
CA GLU A 106 -16.04 4.84 -2.28
C GLU A 106 -16.51 4.54 -3.73
N LEU A 107 -15.57 4.07 -4.55
CA LEU A 107 -15.81 3.70 -5.94
C LEU A 107 -15.91 2.17 -6.10
N PHE A 108 -17.00 1.74 -6.71
CA PHE A 108 -17.26 0.32 -6.99
C PHE A 108 -17.63 0.11 -8.47
N THR A 109 -17.52 -1.15 -8.90
CA THR A 109 -18.24 -1.59 -10.10
C THR A 109 -19.74 -1.52 -9.84
N LYS A 110 -20.56 -1.40 -10.93
CA LYS A 110 -22.02 -1.41 -10.83
C LYS A 110 -22.49 -2.69 -10.13
N GLY A 111 -23.41 -2.55 -9.16
CA GLY A 111 -23.83 -3.63 -8.27
C GLY A 111 -22.86 -3.91 -7.11
N ARG A 112 -21.84 -3.08 -6.94
CA ARG A 112 -20.88 -3.07 -5.79
C ARG A 112 -20.11 -4.38 -5.56
N LYS A 113 -20.01 -5.23 -6.57
CA LYS A 113 -19.30 -6.51 -6.44
C LYS A 113 -17.81 -6.33 -6.21
N ARG A 114 -17.21 -5.32 -6.82
CA ARG A 114 -15.78 -5.05 -6.72
C ARG A 114 -15.51 -3.63 -6.23
N ALA A 115 -14.74 -3.50 -5.15
CA ALA A 115 -14.21 -2.22 -4.71
C ALA A 115 -13.06 -1.81 -5.63
N ILE A 116 -13.17 -0.63 -6.26
CA ILE A 116 -12.16 -0.09 -7.20
C ILE A 116 -11.22 0.86 -6.46
N LEU A 117 -11.80 1.76 -5.65
CA LEU A 117 -11.05 2.81 -4.99
C LEU A 117 -11.70 3.20 -3.67
N LEU A 118 -10.95 3.02 -2.59
CA LEU A 118 -11.30 3.51 -1.25
C LEU A 118 -10.56 4.82 -1.00
N PRO A 119 -11.25 5.97 -0.86
CA PRO A 119 -10.60 7.26 -0.69
C PRO A 119 -9.69 7.30 0.52
N TYR A 120 -8.41 7.65 0.32
CA TYR A 120 -7.39 7.62 1.37
C TYR A 120 -7.62 8.62 2.50
N GLY A 121 -8.25 9.76 2.20
CA GLY A 121 -8.65 10.79 3.16
C GLY A 121 -9.98 10.52 3.86
N SER A 122 -10.66 9.42 3.53
CA SER A 122 -11.92 9.04 4.18
C SER A 122 -11.64 8.54 5.61
N LYS A 123 -12.44 9.02 6.57
CA LYS A 123 -12.31 8.57 7.96
C LYS A 123 -13.03 7.25 8.21
N ASN A 124 -14.17 7.07 7.57
CA ASN A 124 -15.01 5.88 7.73
C ASN A 124 -15.23 5.23 6.36
N ILE A 125 -15.02 3.93 6.31
CA ILE A 125 -15.20 3.11 5.11
C ILE A 125 -16.24 2.03 5.41
N ILE A 126 -17.16 1.82 4.46
CA ILE A 126 -18.19 0.78 4.56
C ILE A 126 -18.09 -0.13 3.34
N ILE A 127 -17.76 -1.39 3.57
CA ILE A 127 -17.72 -2.41 2.53
C ILE A 127 -19.12 -3.02 2.38
N PRO A 128 -19.78 -2.84 1.23
CA PRO A 128 -21.14 -3.35 0.98
C PRO A 128 -21.22 -4.87 1.09
N LYS A 129 -22.42 -5.35 1.40
CA LYS A 129 -22.68 -6.80 1.49
C LYS A 129 -22.49 -7.54 0.16
N GLU A 130 -22.63 -6.85 -0.97
CA GLU A 130 -22.45 -7.38 -2.31
C GLU A 130 -20.99 -7.49 -2.74
N THR A 131 -20.05 -6.85 -2.00
CA THR A 131 -18.64 -6.82 -2.39
C THR A 131 -18.02 -8.20 -2.23
N GLU A 132 -17.45 -8.70 -3.31
CA GLU A 132 -16.83 -10.02 -3.45
C GLU A 132 -15.32 -9.91 -3.53
N GLU A 133 -14.79 -8.77 -4.00
CA GLU A 133 -13.35 -8.57 -4.20
C GLU A 133 -12.93 -7.10 -4.07
N PHE A 134 -11.67 -6.93 -3.72
CA PHE A 134 -10.95 -5.66 -3.82
C PHE A 134 -10.07 -5.68 -5.07
N TYR A 135 -10.13 -4.61 -5.84
CA TYR A 135 -9.30 -4.50 -7.02
C TYR A 135 -7.84 -4.27 -6.59
N GLY A 136 -6.96 -5.16 -7.04
CA GLY A 136 -5.52 -5.02 -6.82
C GLY A 136 -4.95 -5.62 -5.53
N GLY A 137 -5.74 -6.37 -4.75
CA GLY A 137 -5.24 -7.07 -3.56
C GLY A 137 -5.39 -6.26 -2.27
N ILE A 138 -4.39 -6.31 -1.39
CA ILE A 138 -4.46 -5.67 -0.08
C ILE A 138 -4.36 -4.14 -0.23
N THR A 139 -5.30 -3.43 0.39
CA THR A 139 -5.31 -1.97 0.46
C THR A 139 -4.76 -1.49 1.80
N LEU A 140 -3.76 -0.62 1.76
CA LEU A 140 -3.32 0.16 2.92
C LEU A 140 -4.08 1.49 2.95
N ASN A 141 -4.59 1.90 4.11
CA ASN A 141 -5.40 3.11 4.19
C ASN A 141 -5.31 3.79 5.56
N LYS A 142 -5.61 5.10 5.62
CA LYS A 142 -5.59 5.93 6.85
C LYS A 142 -6.94 6.05 7.55
N PHE A 143 -7.96 5.30 7.16
CA PHE A 143 -9.27 5.38 7.79
C PHE A 143 -9.20 5.18 9.32
N GLU A 144 -10.12 5.81 10.03
CA GLU A 144 -10.28 5.64 11.48
C GLU A 144 -11.13 4.42 11.79
N LYS A 145 -12.14 4.13 10.94
CA LYS A 145 -13.06 3.01 11.09
C LYS A 145 -13.35 2.36 9.75
N ILE A 146 -13.42 1.03 9.73
CA ILE A 146 -13.92 0.26 8.59
C ILE A 146 -14.96 -0.74 9.06
N GLU A 147 -16.03 -0.85 8.31
CA GLU A 147 -17.11 -1.79 8.54
C GLU A 147 -17.34 -2.66 7.30
N VAL A 148 -17.76 -3.88 7.51
CA VAL A 148 -18.29 -4.76 6.48
C VAL A 148 -19.75 -4.97 6.78
N GLU A 149 -20.63 -4.65 5.84
CA GLU A 149 -22.08 -4.76 6.03
C GLU A 149 -22.49 -6.18 6.40
N LYS A 150 -23.50 -6.26 7.27
CA LYS A 150 -24.12 -7.53 7.67
C LYS A 150 -24.62 -8.29 6.44
N GLY A 151 -24.22 -9.55 6.33
CA GLY A 151 -24.58 -10.41 5.20
C GLY A 151 -23.53 -10.51 4.12
N ASN A 152 -22.42 -9.77 4.19
CA ASN A 152 -21.31 -10.01 3.30
C ASN A 152 -20.76 -11.43 3.52
N LYS A 153 -20.61 -12.18 2.41
CA LYS A 153 -20.20 -13.59 2.42
C LYS A 153 -18.69 -13.78 2.26
N TYR A 154 -17.97 -12.74 1.87
CA TYR A 154 -16.56 -12.82 1.44
C TYR A 154 -15.61 -12.22 2.46
N PHE A 155 -16.05 -11.21 3.22
CA PHE A 155 -15.19 -10.45 4.11
C PHE A 155 -15.71 -10.36 5.54
N THR A 156 -14.78 -10.11 6.45
CA THR A 156 -15.07 -9.81 7.86
C THR A 156 -14.07 -8.79 8.41
N VAL A 157 -14.45 -8.07 9.46
CA VAL A 157 -13.58 -7.11 10.15
C VAL A 157 -13.24 -7.64 11.54
N LYS A 158 -11.97 -7.60 11.89
CA LYS A 158 -11.50 -7.82 13.26
C LYS A 158 -10.43 -6.77 13.58
N ASP A 159 -10.61 -6.10 14.70
CA ASP A 159 -9.68 -5.06 15.15
C ASP A 159 -9.35 -4.04 14.03
N ASN A 160 -10.37 -3.57 13.32
CA ASN A 160 -10.28 -2.60 12.22
C ASN A 160 -9.41 -3.06 11.03
N VAL A 161 -9.17 -4.36 10.89
CA VAL A 161 -8.53 -4.99 9.73
C VAL A 161 -9.56 -5.82 9.00
N VAL A 162 -9.66 -5.66 7.68
CA VAL A 162 -10.53 -6.50 6.83
C VAL A 162 -9.77 -7.75 6.42
N TYR A 163 -10.43 -8.85 6.57
CA TYR A 163 -9.96 -10.18 6.16
C TYR A 163 -10.95 -10.81 5.18
N ASP A 164 -10.49 -11.84 4.48
CA ASP A 164 -11.40 -12.81 3.90
C ASP A 164 -12.29 -13.44 5.01
N LYS A 165 -13.36 -14.11 4.61
CA LYS A 165 -14.38 -14.64 5.55
C LYS A 165 -13.78 -15.58 6.59
N ASP A 166 -12.81 -16.38 6.19
CA ASP A 166 -12.16 -17.39 7.04
C ASP A 166 -10.99 -16.84 7.87
N VAL A 167 -10.70 -15.55 7.72
CA VAL A 167 -9.57 -14.85 8.40
C VAL A 167 -8.23 -15.52 8.09
N THR A 168 -8.04 -15.88 6.82
CA THR A 168 -6.80 -16.48 6.32
C THR A 168 -5.93 -15.48 5.57
N ASN A 169 -6.54 -14.42 5.01
CA ASN A 169 -5.85 -13.37 4.27
C ASN A 169 -6.30 -11.98 4.73
N ILE A 170 -5.35 -11.04 4.75
CA ILE A 170 -5.62 -9.62 5.00
C ILE A 170 -6.03 -8.97 3.68
N MET A 171 -7.13 -8.21 3.68
CA MET A 171 -7.63 -7.48 2.52
C MET A 171 -7.42 -5.97 2.64
N VAL A 172 -7.69 -5.38 3.81
CA VAL A 172 -7.44 -3.96 4.09
C VAL A 172 -6.77 -3.82 5.44
N PHE A 173 -5.69 -3.05 5.49
CA PHE A 173 -4.92 -2.83 6.72
C PHE A 173 -4.77 -1.33 7.02
N PRO A 174 -5.12 -0.86 8.21
CA PRO A 174 -4.97 0.53 8.59
C PRO A 174 -3.51 0.88 8.92
N THR A 175 -2.98 1.90 8.26
CA THR A 175 -1.56 2.29 8.39
C THR A 175 -1.20 2.90 9.74
N TYR A 176 -2.17 3.42 10.49
CA TYR A 176 -1.95 4.02 11.81
C TYR A 176 -1.64 2.99 12.92
N LYS A 177 -1.92 1.70 12.70
CA LYS A 177 -1.70 0.68 13.73
C LYS A 177 -0.22 0.59 14.13
N THR A 178 0.04 0.74 15.41
CA THR A 178 1.38 0.59 16.00
C THR A 178 1.65 -0.85 16.42
N THR A 179 0.62 -1.61 16.70
CA THR A 179 0.69 -3.03 17.07
C THR A 179 -0.35 -3.83 16.30
N TYR A 180 0.04 -5.01 15.84
CA TYR A 180 -0.86 -5.93 15.16
C TYR A 180 -0.70 -7.34 15.72
N THR A 181 -1.83 -7.99 16.04
CA THR A 181 -1.85 -9.39 16.45
C THR A 181 -2.35 -10.27 15.31
N LEU A 182 -1.45 -11.08 14.73
CA LEU A 182 -1.81 -12.05 13.70
C LEU A 182 -2.84 -13.04 14.25
N PRO A 183 -3.98 -13.24 13.57
CA PRO A 183 -4.96 -14.26 13.92
C PRO A 183 -4.37 -15.68 13.90
N ALA A 184 -4.98 -16.59 14.66
CA ALA A 184 -4.56 -17.99 14.69
C ALA A 184 -4.72 -18.70 13.35
N THR A 185 -5.68 -18.26 12.54
CA THR A 185 -6.03 -18.80 11.22
C THR A 185 -5.14 -18.28 10.07
N LEU A 186 -4.44 -17.14 10.27
CA LEU A 186 -3.62 -16.55 9.22
C LEU A 186 -2.46 -17.48 8.85
N LYS A 187 -2.42 -17.90 7.58
CA LYS A 187 -1.45 -18.86 7.06
C LYS A 187 -0.27 -18.20 6.35
N GLU A 188 -0.52 -17.04 5.76
CA GLU A 188 0.45 -16.25 5.01
C GLU A 188 0.50 -14.83 5.56
N PHE A 189 1.69 -14.27 5.61
CA PHE A 189 1.87 -12.86 5.92
C PHE A 189 2.35 -12.14 4.67
N PRO A 190 1.58 -11.18 4.19
CA PRO A 190 1.86 -10.53 2.90
C PRO A 190 2.94 -9.45 3.04
N ALA A 191 4.16 -9.85 3.43
CA ALA A 191 5.30 -8.93 3.56
C ALA A 191 5.53 -8.10 2.28
N MET A 192 5.27 -8.70 1.12
CA MET A 192 5.33 -8.01 -0.19
C MET A 192 4.32 -6.88 -0.31
N THR A 193 3.11 -7.04 0.21
CA THR A 193 2.04 -6.04 0.04
C THR A 193 2.28 -4.82 0.90
N PHE A 194 2.89 -4.99 2.07
CA PHE A 194 3.37 -3.87 2.88
C PHE A 194 4.55 -3.14 2.23
N ARG A 195 5.10 -3.66 1.13
CA ARG A 195 6.16 -3.10 0.30
C ARG A 195 5.63 -2.34 -0.93
N TYR A 196 4.56 -2.84 -1.56
CA TYR A 196 4.16 -2.40 -2.91
C TYR A 196 3.65 -0.96 -3.01
N VAL A 197 3.52 -0.27 -1.88
CA VAL A 197 3.04 1.12 -1.84
C VAL A 197 4.00 2.09 -2.56
N GLU A 198 5.27 1.72 -2.82
CA GLU A 198 6.27 2.66 -3.33
C GLU A 198 7.14 2.16 -4.51
N ASP A 199 7.29 0.86 -4.73
CA ASP A 199 8.31 0.35 -5.67
C ASP A 199 7.98 0.56 -7.17
N TYR A 200 6.73 0.83 -7.53
CA TYR A 200 6.34 0.98 -8.94
C TYR A 200 6.69 2.34 -9.57
N LEU A 201 7.00 3.34 -8.76
CA LEU A 201 7.25 4.70 -9.22
C LEU A 201 8.71 4.99 -9.63
N ASP A 202 9.64 4.07 -9.38
CA ASP A 202 11.07 4.33 -9.56
C ASP A 202 11.57 4.24 -11.00
N TRP A 203 10.78 3.67 -11.90
CA TRP A 203 11.19 3.56 -13.30
C TRP A 203 11.17 4.91 -14.04
N ALA A 204 10.43 5.87 -13.55
CA ALA A 204 10.31 7.21 -14.14
C ALA A 204 11.19 8.29 -13.47
N GLY A 205 11.93 7.99 -12.41
CA GLY A 205 12.97 8.88 -11.84
C GLY A 205 12.48 10.13 -11.12
N THR A 206 11.20 10.26 -10.74
CA THR A 206 10.62 11.51 -10.23
C THR A 206 9.73 11.38 -8.98
N ALA A 207 9.68 10.21 -8.34
CA ALA A 207 8.90 10.10 -7.12
C ALA A 207 9.75 10.45 -5.90
N GLU A 208 9.46 11.57 -5.25
CA GLU A 208 9.69 11.67 -3.81
C GLU A 208 8.86 10.56 -3.17
N ILE A 209 9.54 9.58 -2.60
CA ILE A 209 8.94 8.49 -1.85
C ILE A 209 8.15 9.13 -0.72
N THR A 210 6.84 9.20 -0.86
CA THR A 210 5.98 9.52 0.27
C THR A 210 6.19 8.37 1.25
N LYS A 211 6.93 8.65 2.32
CA LYS A 211 7.27 7.70 3.39
C LYS A 211 5.97 7.02 3.80
N ALA A 212 5.83 5.73 3.50
CA ALA A 212 4.64 4.99 3.87
C ALA A 212 4.37 5.24 5.36
N ASP A 213 3.23 5.82 5.68
CA ASP A 213 2.84 6.17 7.05
C ASP A 213 2.54 4.92 7.90
N MET A 214 3.16 3.79 7.55
CA MET A 214 3.02 2.55 8.29
C MET A 214 3.65 2.71 9.67
N ASN A 215 2.80 2.81 10.68
CA ASN A 215 3.22 3.04 12.07
C ASN A 215 3.48 1.75 12.87
N LEU A 216 3.39 0.60 12.21
CA LEU A 216 3.57 -0.70 12.85
C LEU A 216 4.97 -0.84 13.44
N SER A 217 5.05 -0.98 14.76
CA SER A 217 6.30 -1.16 15.52
C SER A 217 6.41 -2.52 16.19
N CYS A 218 5.30 -3.24 16.32
CA CYS A 218 5.25 -4.53 17.00
C CYS A 218 4.23 -5.47 16.36
N VAL A 219 4.67 -6.66 16.01
CA VAL A 219 3.80 -7.76 15.62
C VAL A 219 3.70 -8.75 16.77
N LYS A 220 2.48 -9.16 17.09
CA LYS A 220 2.15 -10.27 17.99
C LYS A 220 1.52 -11.40 17.19
N VAL A 221 1.48 -12.58 17.74
CA VAL A 221 0.85 -13.74 17.10
C VAL A 221 -0.11 -14.39 18.10
N ALA A 222 -1.36 -14.58 17.69
CA ALA A 222 -2.38 -15.20 18.52
C ALA A 222 -1.99 -16.63 18.93
N LYS A 223 -2.36 -17.02 20.15
CA LYS A 223 -2.22 -18.40 20.62
C LYS A 223 -2.92 -19.35 19.65
N GLY A 224 -2.22 -20.42 19.28
CA GLY A 224 -2.76 -21.41 18.33
C GLY A 224 -2.38 -21.18 16.88
N ASN A 225 -1.81 -20.03 16.50
CA ASN A 225 -1.27 -19.92 15.13
C ASN A 225 -0.19 -20.97 14.90
N LYS A 226 -0.37 -21.79 13.87
CA LYS A 226 0.53 -22.92 13.57
C LYS A 226 1.71 -22.50 12.68
N TYR A 227 1.64 -21.36 12.02
CA TYR A 227 2.55 -20.94 10.96
C TYR A 227 3.61 -19.96 11.46
N PHE A 228 3.23 -19.05 12.35
CA PHE A 228 4.08 -17.94 12.78
C PHE A 228 4.30 -17.89 14.27
N LYS A 229 5.41 -17.27 14.67
CA LYS A 229 5.69 -16.79 16.02
C LYS A 229 6.25 -15.38 15.94
N ALA A 230 6.04 -14.61 16.99
CA ALA A 230 6.69 -13.30 17.14
C ALA A 230 7.73 -13.38 18.26
N VAL A 231 8.90 -12.80 18.02
CA VAL A 231 9.96 -12.64 19.03
C VAL A 231 10.39 -11.18 18.99
N ASP A 232 10.29 -10.52 20.13
CA ASP A 232 10.54 -9.09 20.26
C ASP A 232 9.79 -8.24 19.19
N GLY A 233 8.53 -8.57 18.92
CA GLY A 233 7.68 -7.88 17.96
C GLY A 233 8.03 -8.12 16.48
N VAL A 234 8.96 -9.01 16.16
CA VAL A 234 9.39 -9.39 14.82
C VAL A 234 8.82 -10.76 14.47
N LEU A 235 8.36 -10.92 13.24
CA LEU A 235 7.67 -12.11 12.77
C LEU A 235 8.62 -13.15 12.21
N TYR A 236 8.42 -14.40 12.64
CA TYR A 236 9.16 -15.57 12.17
C TYR A 236 8.21 -16.70 11.76
N ALA A 237 8.54 -17.40 10.67
CA ALA A 237 7.89 -18.66 10.33
C ALA A 237 8.30 -19.76 11.31
N LYS A 238 7.34 -20.51 11.84
CA LYS A 238 7.63 -21.61 12.81
C LYS A 238 8.34 -22.78 12.15
N LYS A 239 7.90 -23.18 10.96
CA LYS A 239 8.44 -24.37 10.26
C LYS A 239 9.89 -24.20 9.84
N THR A 240 10.24 -23.06 9.27
CA THR A 240 11.57 -22.80 8.70
C THR A 240 12.50 -22.04 9.65
N GLY A 241 11.93 -21.33 10.63
CA GLY A 241 12.67 -20.37 11.46
C GLY A 241 13.08 -19.12 10.69
N GLN A 242 12.54 -18.90 9.47
CA GLN A 242 12.81 -17.72 8.64
C GLN A 242 12.31 -16.46 9.33
N LEU A 243 13.08 -15.39 9.30
CA LEU A 243 12.59 -14.05 9.62
C LEU A 243 11.74 -13.57 8.45
N GLU A 244 10.44 -13.36 8.70
CA GLU A 244 9.47 -13.01 7.67
C GLU A 244 9.27 -11.50 7.55
N TYR A 245 9.20 -10.80 8.69
CA TYR A 245 8.89 -9.39 8.67
C TYR A 245 9.41 -8.66 9.91
N TYR A 246 10.08 -7.53 9.69
CA TYR A 246 10.50 -6.57 10.70
C TYR A 246 9.62 -5.31 10.59
N PRO A 247 8.91 -4.91 11.64
CA PRO A 247 8.01 -3.77 11.59
C PRO A 247 8.72 -2.45 11.26
N PRO A 248 8.22 -1.65 10.29
CA PRO A 248 8.92 -0.49 9.77
C PRO A 248 9.11 0.65 10.80
N ALA A 249 8.22 0.77 11.78
CA ALA A 249 8.34 1.77 12.84
C ALA A 249 9.03 1.26 14.12
N LYS A 250 9.55 0.02 14.12
CA LYS A 250 10.33 -0.50 15.25
C LYS A 250 11.69 0.20 15.33
N LYS A 251 12.00 0.76 16.51
CA LYS A 251 13.17 1.63 16.73
C LYS A 251 14.39 0.86 17.26
N GLY A 252 15.57 1.44 17.00
CA GLY A 252 16.81 1.04 17.65
C GLY A 252 17.61 -0.05 16.93
N SER A 253 18.42 -0.79 17.67
CA SER A 253 19.21 -1.90 17.14
C SER A 253 18.42 -3.21 17.23
N TYR A 254 18.69 -4.13 16.30
CA TYR A 254 18.07 -5.44 16.32
C TYR A 254 19.10 -6.56 16.13
N LYS A 255 18.95 -7.63 16.90
CA LYS A 255 19.71 -8.86 16.74
C LYS A 255 18.76 -9.94 16.23
N ILE A 256 18.98 -10.41 15.01
CA ILE A 256 18.22 -11.53 14.45
C ILE A 256 18.40 -12.75 15.37
N LEU A 257 17.29 -13.45 15.60
CA LEU A 257 17.24 -14.60 16.49
C LEU A 257 18.33 -15.65 16.14
N LYS A 258 19.06 -16.08 17.14
CA LYS A 258 20.08 -17.12 16.98
C LYS A 258 19.45 -18.39 16.42
N GLY A 259 20.08 -19.01 15.42
CA GLY A 259 19.56 -20.17 14.72
C GLY A 259 18.71 -19.87 13.48
N THR A 260 18.34 -18.60 13.23
CA THR A 260 17.72 -18.19 11.97
C THR A 260 18.65 -18.53 10.80
N LYS A 261 18.15 -19.30 9.83
CA LYS A 261 18.91 -19.72 8.63
C LYS A 261 18.68 -18.80 7.44
N THR A 262 17.45 -18.30 7.31
CA THR A 262 16.99 -17.48 6.18
C THR A 262 16.28 -16.24 6.66
N VAL A 263 16.37 -15.19 5.88
CA VAL A 263 15.69 -13.92 6.05
C VAL A 263 14.93 -13.66 4.77
N ASN A 264 13.64 -13.33 4.87
CA ASN A 264 12.85 -12.94 3.72
C ASN A 264 13.48 -11.67 3.11
N ASP A 265 13.67 -11.61 1.80
CA ASP A 265 14.35 -10.51 1.11
C ASP A 265 13.67 -9.16 1.33
N ASN A 266 12.38 -9.18 1.65
CA ASN A 266 11.59 -7.99 1.95
C ASN A 266 11.42 -7.73 3.46
N ALA A 267 12.07 -8.51 4.32
CA ALA A 267 11.84 -8.44 5.76
C ALA A 267 12.20 -7.08 6.38
N PHE A 268 13.18 -6.38 5.83
CA PHE A 268 13.67 -5.09 6.33
C PHE A 268 13.33 -3.90 5.44
N VAL A 269 12.38 -4.06 4.53
CA VAL A 269 11.95 -2.95 3.67
C VAL A 269 11.23 -1.89 4.51
N TYR A 270 11.51 -0.61 4.24
CA TYR A 270 10.95 0.58 4.93
C TYR A 270 11.20 0.67 6.44
N THR A 271 12.26 0.08 6.93
CA THR A 271 12.63 0.14 8.36
C THR A 271 13.20 1.52 8.74
N ARG A 272 12.31 2.47 8.99
CA ARG A 272 12.65 3.91 9.17
C ARG A 272 13.58 4.19 10.36
N TYR A 273 13.52 3.40 11.42
CA TYR A 273 14.18 3.67 12.69
C TYR A 273 15.16 2.58 13.13
N LEU A 274 15.39 1.58 12.30
CA LEU A 274 16.43 0.57 12.56
C LEU A 274 17.82 1.20 12.38
N THR A 275 18.63 1.20 13.43
CA THR A 275 19.96 1.86 13.41
C THR A 275 21.12 0.89 13.24
N GLU A 276 21.02 -0.30 13.80
CA GLU A 276 22.02 -1.36 13.69
C GLU A 276 21.35 -2.73 13.57
N LEU A 277 21.84 -3.57 12.68
CA LEU A 277 21.38 -4.95 12.50
C LEU A 277 22.53 -5.93 12.79
N THR A 278 22.30 -6.91 13.67
CA THR A 278 23.22 -8.02 13.88
C THR A 278 22.64 -9.31 13.32
N VAL A 279 23.35 -9.91 12.39
CA VAL A 279 22.97 -11.11 11.65
C VAL A 279 23.71 -12.31 12.22
N PRO A 280 23.04 -13.40 12.66
CA PRO A 280 23.71 -14.57 13.23
C PRO A 280 24.48 -15.35 12.17
N ARG A 281 25.50 -16.11 12.61
CA ARG A 281 26.36 -16.92 11.72
C ARG A 281 25.60 -17.96 10.88
N SER A 282 24.40 -18.36 11.32
CA SER A 282 23.54 -19.31 10.62
C SER A 282 22.95 -18.76 9.32
N VAL A 283 22.84 -17.43 9.17
CA VAL A 283 22.36 -16.76 7.94
C VAL A 283 23.49 -16.71 6.93
N LYS A 284 23.27 -17.32 5.75
CA LYS A 284 24.27 -17.40 4.68
C LYS A 284 24.19 -16.21 3.71
N SER A 285 23.01 -15.64 3.55
CA SER A 285 22.77 -14.47 2.71
C SER A 285 21.72 -13.56 3.32
N ILE A 286 21.86 -12.27 3.07
CA ILE A 286 20.87 -11.26 3.44
C ILE A 286 20.83 -10.16 2.39
N VAL A 287 19.62 -9.71 2.08
CA VAL A 287 19.39 -8.54 1.24
C VAL A 287 19.18 -7.32 2.15
N ILE A 288 19.86 -6.23 1.87
CA ILE A 288 19.73 -4.94 2.56
C ILE A 288 19.42 -3.89 1.50
N SER A 289 18.31 -3.23 1.62
CA SER A 289 17.97 -2.06 0.83
C SER A 289 18.27 -0.78 1.62
N PRO A 290 19.39 -0.08 1.34
CA PRO A 290 19.72 1.18 2.02
C PRO A 290 18.67 2.26 1.78
N ARG A 291 18.00 2.22 0.63
CA ARG A 291 16.96 3.15 0.22
C ARG A 291 15.78 3.13 1.20
N ASP A 292 15.43 1.94 1.68
CA ASP A 292 14.24 1.72 2.50
C ASP A 292 14.55 1.81 4.00
N SER A 293 15.83 1.96 4.36
CA SER A 293 16.29 1.91 5.75
C SER A 293 17.09 3.16 6.11
N ALA A 294 16.46 4.34 6.01
CA ALA A 294 17.13 5.64 6.14
C ALA A 294 17.98 5.83 7.40
N SER A 295 17.68 5.13 8.49
CA SER A 295 18.42 5.22 9.77
C SER A 295 19.49 4.13 9.95
N LEU A 296 19.54 3.12 9.07
CA LEU A 296 20.44 1.98 9.23
C LEU A 296 21.90 2.41 8.94
N LYS A 297 22.71 2.45 9.98
CA LYS A 297 24.13 2.86 9.90
C LYS A 297 25.08 1.68 9.82
N LYS A 298 24.70 0.53 10.39
CA LYS A 298 25.61 -0.59 10.56
C LYS A 298 24.91 -1.94 10.50
N VAL A 299 25.53 -2.88 9.77
CA VAL A 299 25.11 -4.28 9.72
C VAL A 299 26.31 -5.15 10.09
N LYS A 300 26.19 -5.92 11.18
CA LYS A 300 27.16 -6.90 11.62
C LYS A 300 26.81 -8.28 11.06
N VAL A 301 27.70 -8.88 10.30
CA VAL A 301 27.51 -10.19 9.66
C VAL A 301 28.74 -11.07 9.84
N SER A 302 28.57 -12.41 9.74
CA SER A 302 29.74 -13.30 9.68
C SER A 302 30.54 -13.08 8.39
N LYS A 303 31.83 -13.43 8.40
CA LYS A 303 32.71 -13.33 7.22
C LYS A 303 32.13 -14.10 6.02
N LYS A 304 31.42 -15.22 6.26
CA LYS A 304 30.86 -16.08 5.23
C LYS A 304 29.46 -15.66 4.74
N CYS A 305 28.85 -14.63 5.33
CA CYS A 305 27.51 -14.17 4.93
C CYS A 305 27.61 -13.31 3.67
N LYS A 306 26.88 -13.69 2.61
CA LYS A 306 26.71 -12.85 1.42
C LYS A 306 25.75 -11.70 1.73
N VAL A 307 26.19 -10.47 1.55
CA VAL A 307 25.34 -9.29 1.68
C VAL A 307 25.08 -8.71 0.30
N THR A 308 23.84 -8.70 -0.12
CA THR A 308 23.39 -8.06 -1.36
C THR A 308 22.79 -6.70 -1.01
N LYS A 309 23.32 -5.62 -1.59
CA LYS A 309 22.76 -4.28 -1.48
C LYS A 309 21.88 -4.03 -2.70
N MET A 310 20.58 -3.75 -2.51
CA MET A 310 19.73 -3.32 -3.59
C MET A 310 19.97 -1.84 -3.89
N THR A 311 20.36 -1.55 -5.13
CA THR A 311 20.53 -0.26 -5.82
C THR A 311 21.50 0.79 -5.26
N LYS A 312 22.16 1.49 -6.24
CA LYS A 312 23.23 2.48 -6.06
C LYS A 312 22.76 3.95 -5.91
N ARG A 313 21.50 4.25 -5.77
CA ARG A 313 21.06 5.65 -5.62
C ARG A 313 21.12 6.06 -4.15
N GLU A 314 22.04 6.99 -3.87
CA GLU A 314 22.18 7.82 -2.66
C GLU A 314 21.93 7.08 -1.32
N GLY A 315 22.67 6.03 -1.09
CA GLY A 315 22.68 5.36 0.19
C GLY A 315 23.64 6.07 1.13
N ALA A 316 23.14 6.66 2.19
CA ALA A 316 23.96 6.84 3.37
C ALA A 316 24.71 5.53 3.62
N GLY A 317 26.05 5.60 3.70
CA GLY A 317 26.92 4.43 3.68
C GLY A 317 26.66 3.46 4.83
N VAL A 318 25.76 2.51 4.65
CA VAL A 318 25.59 1.40 5.60
C VAL A 318 26.91 0.66 5.73
N LYS A 319 27.54 0.74 6.90
CA LYS A 319 28.78 0.06 7.21
C LYS A 319 28.53 -1.43 7.44
N ILE A 320 29.10 -2.27 6.58
CA ILE A 320 29.10 -3.72 6.80
C ILE A 320 30.31 -4.11 7.64
N VAL A 321 30.07 -4.63 8.84
CA VAL A 321 31.10 -5.09 9.75
C VAL A 321 31.11 -6.61 9.73
N ARG A 322 32.22 -7.18 9.27
CA ARG A 322 32.42 -8.61 9.23
C ARG A 322 33.03 -9.10 10.54
N VAL A 323 32.31 -10.01 11.22
CA VAL A 323 32.76 -10.58 12.50
C VAL A 323 33.15 -12.04 12.30
N GLY A 324 34.07 -12.50 13.09
CA GLY A 324 34.69 -13.83 13.01
C GLY A 324 33.77 -15.02 13.21
#